data_3bb6de4729cf9d97f9fd55655c5cff3b
#
_entry.id   3bb6de4729cf9d97f9fd55655c5cff3b
#
_cell.length_a   1.000
_cell.length_b   1.000
_cell.length_c   1.000
_cell.angle_alpha   90.00
_cell.angle_beta   90.00
_cell.angle_gamma   90.00
#
_symmetry.space_group_name_H-M   'P 1'
#
loop_
_entity.id
_entity.type
_entity.pdbx_description
1 polymer ?
#
loop_
_entity_poly.entity_id
_entity_poly.type
_entity_poly.pdbx_seq_one_letter_code
_entity_poly.pdbx_strand_id
1 'polypeptide(L)'
;MARFVVLVIDSFGVGAMKDVTRVRPQDAGANTCGHILGELPQLRLPTLEKLGLINALGFAPGVMKPSESAVWGVAELQHEGGDTFMGHQEILGTRPQAPLRMPFSDVIDRVEQALKAAGWQVERRGGDLAFLWINDAVAVGDNLEADLGQVYNVTANLSAIAFDEVLKIGRVVREQVQVGRVITFGGQLANSQRILDAAETMEGRFVGINAPRSGAYESGFQVRHMGFGVDEQVQVPQKLHDAGIPTVLVGKVADIVGNPHGRSWQNPVDSQQIMDITLNEFNAESTVFICTNIQETDLAGHAEDVARYAERLQLVDLNLSRLLTAMEPNDCLVVMADHGNDPTIGHSHHTREVVPVLVYQQGLEPAQLGIRATLSDVGATVCEFFGAAAPQNGCSFLSALRLTGDTL
;
A
#
# COMPACT_ATOMS: atom_id res chain seq x y z
N MET A 1 -22.35 18.27 -4.15
CA MET A 1 -20.95 18.19 -4.52
C MET A 1 -20.20 17.84 -3.26
N ALA A 2 -19.35 16.83 -3.26
CA ALA A 2 -18.61 16.39 -2.09
C ALA A 2 -17.33 15.67 -2.53
N ARG A 3 -16.20 15.98 -1.90
CA ARG A 3 -14.89 15.38 -2.18
C ARG A 3 -14.43 14.63 -0.94
N PHE A 4 -13.83 13.47 -1.15
CA PHE A 4 -13.24 12.70 -0.06
C PHE A 4 -11.77 12.47 -0.34
N VAL A 5 -10.90 12.83 0.60
CA VAL A 5 -9.45 12.62 0.50
C VAL A 5 -9.01 11.65 1.59
N VAL A 6 -8.28 10.62 1.21
CA VAL A 6 -7.48 9.79 2.13
C VAL A 6 -6.01 10.11 1.89
N LEU A 7 -5.35 10.69 2.88
CA LEU A 7 -3.93 10.95 2.87
C LEU A 7 -3.21 9.92 3.73
N VAL A 8 -2.44 9.06 3.10
CA VAL A 8 -1.59 8.06 3.74
C VAL A 8 -0.19 8.63 3.94
N ILE A 9 0.19 8.90 5.18
CA ILE A 9 1.57 9.19 5.55
C ILE A 9 2.24 7.83 5.70
N ASP A 10 2.95 7.39 4.65
CA ASP A 10 3.54 6.05 4.55
C ASP A 10 4.40 5.76 5.79
N SER A 11 4.16 4.61 6.40
CA SER A 11 4.90 4.11 7.56
C SER A 11 4.75 4.88 8.89
N PHE A 12 3.75 5.75 9.05
CA PHE A 12 3.60 6.59 10.24
C PHE A 12 2.74 5.95 11.34
N GLY A 13 3.29 4.92 12.02
CA GLY A 13 2.65 4.23 13.13
C GLY A 13 2.61 5.04 14.43
N VAL A 14 1.73 4.66 15.35
CA VAL A 14 1.51 5.31 16.67
C VAL A 14 1.58 4.32 17.83
N GLY A 15 2.34 3.25 17.67
CA GLY A 15 2.65 2.27 18.71
C GLY A 15 2.44 0.82 18.28
N ALA A 16 3.24 -0.07 18.85
CA ALA A 16 3.24 -1.49 18.55
C ALA A 16 1.85 -2.12 18.75
N MET A 17 1.43 -2.97 17.80
CA MET A 17 0.20 -3.75 17.93
C MET A 17 0.32 -4.78 19.08
N LYS A 18 -0.80 -5.16 19.65
CA LYS A 18 -0.84 -6.11 20.79
C LYS A 18 -0.30 -7.50 20.46
N ASP A 19 -0.36 -7.89 19.19
CA ASP A 19 0.10 -9.20 18.72
C ASP A 19 1.56 -9.23 18.27
N VAL A 20 2.28 -8.11 18.38
CA VAL A 20 3.66 -7.94 17.90
C VAL A 20 4.60 -8.99 18.48
N THR A 21 4.46 -9.34 19.77
CA THR A 21 5.33 -10.34 20.42
C THR A 21 5.19 -11.74 19.82
N ARG A 22 4.06 -12.04 19.18
CA ARG A 22 3.80 -13.31 18.50
C ARG A 22 4.15 -13.24 17.01
N VAL A 23 3.77 -12.15 16.35
CA VAL A 23 3.85 -12.04 14.88
C VAL A 23 5.20 -11.49 14.42
N ARG A 24 5.73 -10.47 15.13
CA ARG A 24 6.99 -9.79 14.82
C ARG A 24 7.71 -9.36 16.10
N PRO A 25 8.31 -10.30 16.86
CA PRO A 25 8.93 -9.98 18.17
C PRO A 25 9.98 -8.87 18.13
N GLN A 26 10.67 -8.70 16.98
CA GLN A 26 11.66 -7.64 16.77
C GLN A 26 11.06 -6.23 16.79
N ASP A 27 9.76 -6.09 16.54
CA ASP A 27 9.05 -4.80 16.56
C ASP A 27 8.48 -4.46 17.97
N ALA A 28 8.82 -5.26 18.99
CA ALA A 28 8.34 -5.01 20.35
C ALA A 28 8.83 -3.64 20.84
N GLY A 29 7.88 -2.78 21.21
CA GLY A 29 8.16 -1.41 21.65
C GLY A 29 8.22 -0.38 20.52
N ALA A 30 8.02 -0.76 19.27
CA ALA A 30 7.97 0.19 18.16
C ALA A 30 6.90 1.26 18.36
N ASN A 31 7.25 2.50 18.07
CA ASN A 31 6.36 3.65 18.09
C ASN A 31 6.93 4.76 17.22
N THR A 32 6.70 4.69 15.94
CA THR A 32 7.27 5.61 14.94
C THR A 32 7.04 7.08 15.32
N CYS A 33 5.78 7.47 15.52
CA CYS A 33 5.43 8.84 15.90
C CYS A 33 6.00 9.25 17.27
N GLY A 34 5.80 8.36 18.27
CA GLY A 34 6.23 8.65 19.65
C GLY A 34 7.73 8.83 19.79
N HIS A 35 8.53 8.00 19.12
CA HIS A 35 9.98 8.07 19.16
C HIS A 35 10.52 9.29 18.38
N ILE A 36 9.97 9.60 17.19
CA ILE A 36 10.34 10.82 16.45
C ILE A 36 10.09 12.08 17.30
N LEU A 37 8.91 12.19 17.94
CA LEU A 37 8.59 13.33 18.81
C LEU A 37 9.41 13.33 20.10
N GLY A 38 9.83 12.16 20.59
CA GLY A 38 10.70 12.03 21.76
C GLY A 38 12.14 12.48 21.48
N GLU A 39 12.69 12.10 20.32
CA GLU A 39 14.02 12.54 19.87
C GLU A 39 14.04 14.04 19.51
N LEU A 40 12.92 14.55 19.00
CA LEU A 40 12.75 15.94 18.58
C LEU A 40 11.62 16.64 19.35
N PRO A 41 11.75 16.84 20.66
CA PRO A 41 10.65 17.29 21.51
C PRO A 41 10.15 18.72 21.18
N GLN A 42 10.90 19.49 20.40
CA GLN A 42 10.50 20.82 19.91
C GLN A 42 9.79 20.79 18.55
N LEU A 43 9.68 19.60 17.92
CA LEU A 43 9.00 19.45 16.64
C LEU A 43 7.52 19.90 16.77
N ARG A 44 7.09 20.71 15.82
CA ARG A 44 5.70 21.19 15.74
C ARG A 44 5.08 20.80 14.40
N LEU A 45 3.93 20.18 14.49
CA LEU A 45 3.07 19.78 13.37
C LEU A 45 1.66 20.31 13.65
N PRO A 46 1.43 21.64 13.53
CA PRO A 46 0.22 22.27 14.05
C PRO A 46 -1.07 21.79 13.40
N THR A 47 -1.01 21.37 12.14
CA THR A 47 -2.18 20.83 11.45
C THR A 47 -2.50 19.42 11.94
N LEU A 48 -1.51 18.54 12.03
CA LEU A 48 -1.67 17.20 12.59
C LEU A 48 -2.03 17.22 14.08
N GLU A 49 -1.48 18.16 14.85
CA GLU A 49 -1.88 18.40 16.24
C GLU A 49 -3.38 18.74 16.33
N LYS A 50 -3.86 19.69 15.52
CA LYS A 50 -5.27 20.08 15.42
C LYS A 50 -6.15 18.87 15.04
N LEU A 51 -5.69 18.04 14.12
CA LEU A 51 -6.42 16.86 13.66
C LEU A 51 -6.44 15.70 14.69
N GLY A 52 -5.68 15.80 15.80
CA GLY A 52 -5.70 14.84 16.89
C GLY A 52 -4.59 13.80 16.87
N LEU A 53 -3.44 14.10 16.26
CA LEU A 53 -2.29 13.18 16.25
C LEU A 53 -1.88 12.75 17.68
N ILE A 54 -1.79 13.71 18.61
CA ILE A 54 -1.41 13.41 20.00
C ILE A 54 -2.50 12.64 20.74
N ASN A 55 -3.76 12.82 20.35
CA ASN A 55 -4.87 12.01 20.85
C ASN A 55 -4.71 10.54 20.40
N ALA A 56 -4.42 10.31 19.12
CA ALA A 56 -4.19 8.98 18.57
C ALA A 56 -2.93 8.31 19.16
N LEU A 57 -1.86 9.08 19.41
CA LEU A 57 -0.65 8.60 20.06
C LEU A 57 -0.89 8.20 21.54
N GLY A 58 -1.81 8.89 22.24
CA GLY A 58 -2.18 8.58 23.62
C GLY A 58 -1.28 9.19 24.70
N PHE A 59 -0.19 9.83 24.34
CA PHE A 59 0.71 10.57 25.24
C PHE A 59 1.42 11.71 24.50
N ALA A 60 1.99 12.66 25.22
CA ALA A 60 2.65 13.84 24.65
C ALA A 60 4.16 13.82 24.94
N PRO A 61 5.00 13.29 24.04
CA PRO A 61 6.43 13.19 24.26
C PRO A 61 7.19 14.52 24.11
N GLY A 62 6.56 15.54 23.52
CA GLY A 62 7.15 16.85 23.25
C GLY A 62 6.22 18.03 23.55
N VAL A 63 6.35 19.08 22.75
CA VAL A 63 5.57 20.34 22.94
C VAL A 63 4.15 20.30 22.41
N MET A 64 3.83 19.33 21.56
CA MET A 64 2.50 19.16 20.99
C MET A 64 1.51 18.60 22.02
N LYS A 65 0.22 18.93 21.87
CA LYS A 65 -0.83 18.60 22.83
C LYS A 65 -2.02 17.89 22.18
N PRO A 66 -2.81 17.12 22.94
CA PRO A 66 -4.10 16.62 22.49
C PRO A 66 -5.02 17.76 22.05
N SER A 67 -5.78 17.55 20.97
CA SER A 67 -6.80 18.46 20.46
C SER A 67 -8.15 18.13 21.10
N GLU A 68 -8.85 19.17 21.60
CA GLU A 68 -10.20 19.02 22.16
C GLU A 68 -11.29 18.96 21.07
N SER A 69 -10.97 19.38 19.84
CA SER A 69 -11.92 19.45 18.72
C SER A 69 -11.72 18.36 17.68
N ALA A 70 -10.83 17.42 17.91
CA ALA A 70 -10.49 16.39 16.94
C ALA A 70 -11.53 15.26 16.86
N VAL A 71 -11.68 14.72 15.64
CA VAL A 71 -12.29 13.41 15.42
C VAL A 71 -11.15 12.44 15.07
N TRP A 72 -10.94 11.45 15.93
CA TRP A 72 -9.75 10.61 15.84
C TRP A 72 -9.99 9.18 16.32
N GLY A 73 -9.16 8.30 15.88
CA GLY A 73 -9.05 6.91 16.32
C GLY A 73 -7.72 6.33 15.89
N VAL A 74 -7.57 5.04 16.07
CA VAL A 74 -6.43 4.26 15.54
C VAL A 74 -6.97 3.03 14.83
N ALA A 75 -6.19 2.48 13.88
CA ALA A 75 -6.54 1.24 13.20
C ALA A 75 -5.45 0.20 13.38
N GLU A 76 -5.87 -1.04 13.58
CA GLU A 76 -5.01 -2.23 13.56
C GLU A 76 -4.82 -2.71 12.12
N LEU A 77 -3.65 -3.30 11.83
CA LEU A 77 -3.38 -3.99 10.58
C LEU A 77 -4.00 -5.39 10.64
N GLN A 78 -4.93 -5.69 9.77
CA GLN A 78 -5.52 -7.04 9.70
C GLN A 78 -4.58 -8.00 8.95
N HIS A 79 -3.78 -7.49 8.00
CA HIS A 79 -2.74 -8.30 7.34
C HIS A 79 -1.60 -8.65 8.31
N GLU A 80 -0.89 -9.74 8.02
CA GLU A 80 0.30 -10.13 8.80
C GLU A 80 1.50 -9.25 8.45
N GLY A 81 2.30 -8.92 9.47
CA GLY A 81 3.50 -8.08 9.29
C GLY A 81 3.23 -6.59 9.28
N GLY A 82 4.03 -5.85 8.50
CA GLY A 82 3.93 -4.42 8.21
C GLY A 82 4.21 -4.22 6.72
N ASP A 83 3.47 -4.90 5.84
CA ASP A 83 3.68 -4.86 4.40
C ASP A 83 2.91 -3.70 3.77
N THR A 84 3.63 -2.75 3.16
CA THR A 84 3.03 -1.59 2.49
C THR A 84 2.09 -1.98 1.34
N PHE A 85 2.43 -3.06 0.58
CA PHE A 85 1.54 -3.54 -0.49
C PHE A 85 0.18 -3.96 0.08
N MET A 86 0.20 -4.82 1.11
CA MET A 86 -1.05 -5.26 1.76
C MET A 86 -1.72 -4.13 2.54
N GLY A 87 -0.99 -3.22 3.15
CA GLY A 87 -1.55 -2.05 3.83
C GLY A 87 -2.43 -1.21 2.90
N HIS A 88 -1.93 -0.85 1.71
CA HIS A 88 -2.71 -0.10 0.73
C HIS A 88 -3.89 -0.88 0.15
N GLN A 89 -3.72 -2.19 -0.10
CA GLN A 89 -4.81 -3.06 -0.53
C GLN A 89 -5.91 -3.14 0.53
N GLU A 90 -5.51 -3.22 1.81
CA GLU A 90 -6.43 -3.24 2.94
C GLU A 90 -7.17 -1.91 3.09
N ILE A 91 -6.49 -0.76 3.04
CA ILE A 91 -7.12 0.57 3.09
C ILE A 91 -8.24 0.68 2.04
N LEU A 92 -7.99 0.17 0.83
CA LEU A 92 -8.97 0.23 -0.26
C LEU A 92 -9.91 -0.98 -0.31
N GLY A 93 -10.07 -1.70 0.81
CA GLY A 93 -11.18 -2.61 1.04
C GLY A 93 -10.91 -4.08 0.75
N THR A 94 -9.65 -4.50 0.55
CA THR A 94 -9.29 -5.91 0.48
C THR A 94 -9.34 -6.54 1.88
N ARG A 95 -9.90 -7.75 1.96
CA ARG A 95 -9.75 -8.59 3.16
C ARG A 95 -8.45 -9.36 3.07
N PRO A 96 -7.45 -9.05 3.92
CA PRO A 96 -6.19 -9.76 3.90
C PRO A 96 -6.37 -11.26 4.16
N GLN A 97 -5.59 -12.07 3.45
CA GLN A 97 -5.50 -13.52 3.65
C GLN A 97 -4.06 -13.86 4.03
N ALA A 98 -3.89 -14.84 4.92
CA ALA A 98 -2.58 -15.32 5.29
C ALA A 98 -1.94 -16.09 4.12
N PRO A 99 -0.81 -15.62 3.57
CA PRO A 99 -0.15 -16.31 2.47
C PRO A 99 0.58 -17.56 2.98
N LEU A 100 0.78 -18.52 2.08
CA LEU A 100 1.66 -19.65 2.33
C LEU A 100 3.08 -19.30 1.88
N ARG A 101 4.06 -19.89 2.57
CA ARG A 101 5.47 -19.89 2.15
C ARG A 101 5.81 -21.24 1.54
N MET A 102 6.18 -21.26 0.28
CA MET A 102 6.56 -22.50 -0.42
C MET A 102 7.43 -22.21 -1.63
N PRO A 103 8.39 -23.09 -1.97
CA PRO A 103 9.15 -22.96 -3.20
C PRO A 103 8.25 -23.19 -4.42
N PHE A 104 8.63 -22.61 -5.55
CA PHE A 104 7.89 -22.76 -6.81
C PHE A 104 7.83 -24.24 -7.27
N SER A 105 8.84 -25.03 -6.95
CA SER A 105 8.86 -26.48 -7.22
C SER A 105 7.66 -27.23 -6.65
N ASP A 106 7.10 -26.79 -5.52
CA ASP A 106 5.95 -27.46 -4.88
C ASP A 106 4.62 -27.21 -5.64
N VAL A 107 4.59 -26.20 -6.52
CA VAL A 107 3.39 -25.78 -7.26
C VAL A 107 3.54 -25.86 -8.77
N ILE A 108 4.71 -26.17 -9.28
CA ILE A 108 5.06 -26.12 -10.70
C ILE A 108 4.10 -26.92 -11.58
N ASP A 109 3.67 -28.11 -11.13
CA ASP A 109 2.78 -28.98 -11.88
C ASP A 109 1.43 -28.32 -12.18
N ARG A 110 0.80 -27.73 -11.16
CA ARG A 110 -0.51 -27.08 -11.33
C ARG A 110 -0.42 -25.78 -12.13
N VAL A 111 0.67 -25.01 -11.96
CA VAL A 111 0.89 -23.79 -12.72
C VAL A 111 1.14 -24.11 -14.19
N GLU A 112 1.97 -25.12 -14.50
CA GLU A 112 2.21 -25.60 -15.85
C GLU A 112 0.92 -26.05 -16.54
N GLN A 113 0.09 -26.86 -15.86
CA GLN A 113 -1.18 -27.34 -16.39
C GLN A 113 -2.14 -26.18 -16.69
N ALA A 114 -2.26 -25.22 -15.79
CA ALA A 114 -3.13 -24.07 -15.98
C ALA A 114 -2.69 -23.19 -17.16
N LEU A 115 -1.40 -22.93 -17.29
CA LEU A 115 -0.83 -22.15 -18.39
C LEU A 115 -1.03 -22.85 -19.74
N LYS A 116 -0.79 -24.17 -19.80
CA LYS A 116 -1.06 -24.99 -21.01
C LYS A 116 -2.55 -25.01 -21.38
N ALA A 117 -3.43 -25.14 -20.39
CA ALA A 117 -4.88 -25.09 -20.60
C ALA A 117 -5.35 -23.72 -21.12
N ALA A 118 -4.68 -22.64 -20.75
CA ALA A 118 -4.93 -21.31 -21.26
C ALA A 118 -4.31 -21.04 -22.67
N GLY A 119 -3.59 -22.01 -23.24
CA GLY A 119 -3.13 -21.99 -24.64
C GLY A 119 -1.69 -21.57 -24.86
N TRP A 120 -0.87 -21.37 -23.81
CA TRP A 120 0.55 -21.06 -23.98
C TRP A 120 1.41 -22.31 -24.15
N GLN A 121 2.51 -22.16 -24.91
CA GLN A 121 3.57 -23.17 -24.96
C GLN A 121 4.40 -23.07 -23.70
N VAL A 122 4.48 -24.15 -22.92
CA VAL A 122 5.16 -24.17 -21.62
C VAL A 122 6.13 -25.34 -21.56
N GLU A 123 7.37 -25.04 -21.23
CA GLU A 123 8.45 -26.00 -21.04
C GLU A 123 9.06 -25.84 -19.65
N ARG A 124 9.61 -26.93 -19.11
CA ARG A 124 10.43 -26.87 -17.89
C ARG A 124 11.89 -26.68 -18.23
N ARG A 125 12.54 -25.79 -17.53
CA ARG A 125 13.99 -25.55 -17.64
C ARG A 125 14.64 -25.64 -16.24
N GLY A 126 15.91 -26.07 -16.14
CA GLY A 126 16.69 -26.03 -14.91
C GLY A 126 16.98 -27.37 -14.24
N GLY A 127 16.73 -28.50 -14.84
CA GLY A 127 17.09 -29.82 -14.27
C GLY A 127 16.19 -30.25 -13.11
N ASP A 128 16.78 -30.73 -12.00
CA ASP A 128 16.06 -31.26 -10.83
C ASP A 128 15.21 -30.21 -10.13
N LEU A 129 15.68 -28.95 -10.10
CA LEU A 129 14.89 -27.78 -9.73
C LEU A 129 14.54 -27.02 -11.00
N ALA A 130 13.28 -27.11 -11.42
CA ALA A 130 12.82 -26.52 -12.66
C ALA A 130 11.98 -25.24 -12.42
N PHE A 131 12.15 -24.28 -13.31
CA PHE A 131 11.23 -23.16 -13.52
C PHE A 131 10.49 -23.35 -14.86
N LEU A 132 9.42 -22.57 -15.09
CA LEU A 132 8.69 -22.63 -16.35
C LEU A 132 9.20 -21.59 -17.34
N TRP A 133 9.30 -22.02 -18.60
CA TRP A 133 9.66 -21.19 -19.76
C TRP A 133 8.48 -21.16 -20.73
N ILE A 134 8.01 -19.98 -21.11
CA ILE A 134 6.75 -19.79 -21.82
C ILE A 134 6.99 -18.99 -23.09
N ASN A 135 6.51 -19.51 -24.22
CA ASN A 135 6.56 -18.87 -25.54
C ASN A 135 7.95 -18.28 -25.91
N ASP A 136 9.02 -18.92 -25.51
CA ASP A 136 10.42 -18.47 -25.71
C ASP A 136 10.74 -17.05 -25.23
N ALA A 137 9.95 -16.51 -24.30
CA ALA A 137 10.05 -15.11 -23.88
C ALA A 137 9.85 -14.85 -22.38
N VAL A 138 9.23 -15.78 -21.64
CA VAL A 138 8.83 -15.54 -20.24
C VAL A 138 9.27 -16.68 -19.33
N ALA A 139 9.89 -16.36 -18.21
CA ALA A 139 10.22 -17.31 -17.14
C ALA A 139 9.28 -17.14 -15.93
N VAL A 140 8.87 -18.25 -15.30
CA VAL A 140 8.14 -18.26 -14.02
C VAL A 140 8.86 -19.13 -13.01
N GLY A 141 9.21 -18.57 -11.85
CA GLY A 141 9.92 -19.25 -10.78
C GLY A 141 9.92 -18.45 -9.48
N ASP A 142 10.74 -18.87 -8.51
CA ASP A 142 10.89 -18.15 -7.25
C ASP A 142 11.47 -16.75 -7.47
N ASN A 143 11.04 -15.78 -6.65
CA ASN A 143 11.77 -14.53 -6.49
C ASN A 143 12.98 -14.82 -5.58
N LEU A 144 14.17 -14.44 -6.06
CA LEU A 144 15.43 -14.66 -5.36
C LEU A 144 15.95 -13.39 -4.65
N GLU A 145 15.24 -12.27 -4.76
CA GLU A 145 15.62 -10.97 -4.20
C GLU A 145 14.85 -10.63 -2.91
N ALA A 146 13.70 -11.29 -2.69
CA ALA A 146 12.88 -11.12 -1.49
C ALA A 146 12.98 -12.36 -0.59
N ASP A 147 12.21 -12.38 0.50
CA ASP A 147 12.11 -13.55 1.37
C ASP A 147 11.68 -14.79 0.57
N LEU A 148 12.55 -15.80 0.57
CA LEU A 148 12.38 -17.01 -0.24
C LEU A 148 11.05 -17.72 0.07
N GLY A 149 10.37 -18.15 -0.99
CA GLY A 149 9.08 -18.83 -0.91
C GLY A 149 7.87 -17.95 -0.64
N GLN A 150 8.03 -16.63 -0.53
CA GLN A 150 6.93 -15.69 -0.34
C GLN A 150 6.44 -15.03 -1.64
N VAL A 151 7.30 -15.02 -2.65
CA VAL A 151 7.04 -14.29 -3.90
C VAL A 151 7.50 -15.13 -5.08
N TYR A 152 6.71 -15.16 -6.15
CA TYR A 152 7.13 -15.70 -7.44
C TYR A 152 7.25 -14.60 -8.48
N ASN A 153 8.21 -14.76 -9.39
CA ASN A 153 8.44 -13.84 -10.49
C ASN A 153 7.94 -14.40 -11.81
N VAL A 154 7.32 -13.55 -12.61
CA VAL A 154 7.05 -13.73 -14.03
C VAL A 154 7.92 -12.73 -14.77
N THR A 155 9.07 -13.18 -15.29
CA THR A 155 10.12 -12.34 -15.88
C THR A 155 10.08 -12.45 -17.38
N ALA A 156 9.94 -11.34 -18.12
CA ALA A 156 9.71 -11.33 -19.56
C ALA A 156 10.70 -10.50 -20.38
N ASN A 157 10.93 -10.92 -21.61
CA ASN A 157 11.54 -10.09 -22.65
C ASN A 157 10.46 -9.32 -23.41
N LEU A 158 10.27 -8.04 -23.10
CA LEU A 158 9.24 -7.18 -23.74
C LEU A 158 9.58 -6.79 -25.18
N SER A 159 10.75 -7.16 -25.72
CA SER A 159 11.01 -7.08 -27.16
C SER A 159 10.37 -8.24 -27.93
N ALA A 160 10.05 -9.36 -27.26
CA ALA A 160 9.50 -10.57 -27.88
C ALA A 160 8.00 -10.77 -27.58
N ILE A 161 7.48 -10.21 -26.47
CA ILE A 161 6.10 -10.37 -26.03
C ILE A 161 5.56 -9.05 -25.46
N ALA A 162 4.30 -8.72 -25.76
CA ALA A 162 3.66 -7.52 -25.20
C ALA A 162 3.40 -7.67 -23.70
N PHE A 163 3.55 -6.59 -22.93
CA PHE A 163 3.36 -6.63 -21.46
C PHE A 163 1.94 -7.07 -21.08
N ASP A 164 0.91 -6.68 -21.83
CA ASP A 164 -0.47 -7.12 -21.60
C ASP A 164 -0.62 -8.66 -21.67
N GLU A 165 0.14 -9.34 -22.52
CA GLU A 165 0.15 -10.79 -22.58
C GLU A 165 0.90 -11.40 -21.38
N VAL A 166 1.98 -10.77 -20.94
CA VAL A 166 2.71 -11.16 -19.72
C VAL A 166 1.81 -10.99 -18.49
N LEU A 167 0.97 -9.95 -18.45
CA LEU A 167 -0.02 -9.77 -17.37
C LEU A 167 -1.07 -10.89 -17.34
N LYS A 168 -1.51 -11.40 -18.50
CA LYS A 168 -2.42 -12.56 -18.54
C LYS A 168 -1.75 -13.81 -17.99
N ILE A 169 -0.50 -14.06 -18.35
CA ILE A 169 0.30 -15.16 -17.79
C ILE A 169 0.40 -15.01 -16.27
N GLY A 170 0.74 -13.82 -15.79
CA GLY A 170 0.83 -13.51 -14.36
C GLY A 170 -0.47 -13.76 -13.60
N ARG A 171 -1.63 -13.42 -14.18
CA ARG A 171 -2.94 -13.69 -13.58
C ARG A 171 -3.21 -15.19 -13.45
N VAL A 172 -2.94 -15.98 -14.49
CA VAL A 172 -3.09 -17.43 -14.43
C VAL A 172 -2.17 -18.03 -13.36
N VAL A 173 -0.91 -17.58 -13.27
CA VAL A 173 -0.01 -17.99 -12.18
C VAL A 173 -0.60 -17.61 -10.83
N ARG A 174 -1.07 -16.35 -10.65
CA ARG A 174 -1.64 -15.85 -9.40
C ARG A 174 -2.82 -16.70 -8.91
N GLU A 175 -3.69 -17.12 -9.79
CA GLU A 175 -4.85 -17.95 -9.49
C GLU A 175 -4.49 -19.35 -8.98
N GLN A 176 -3.30 -19.84 -9.34
CA GLN A 176 -2.84 -21.18 -8.97
C GLN A 176 -2.04 -21.22 -7.67
N VAL A 177 -1.65 -20.07 -7.08
CA VAL A 177 -0.69 -20.05 -5.97
C VAL A 177 -1.22 -19.26 -4.78
N GLN A 178 -0.65 -19.51 -3.60
CA GLN A 178 -1.06 -18.88 -2.34
C GLN A 178 0.10 -18.13 -1.66
N VAL A 179 1.20 -17.90 -2.38
CA VAL A 179 2.28 -17.05 -1.89
C VAL A 179 1.85 -15.58 -1.86
N GLY A 180 2.47 -14.77 -1.05
CA GLY A 180 2.08 -13.39 -0.81
C GLY A 180 1.94 -12.56 -2.08
N ARG A 181 2.85 -12.73 -3.04
CA ARG A 181 2.83 -11.98 -4.30
C ARG A 181 3.27 -12.81 -5.51
N VAL A 182 2.73 -12.46 -6.66
CA VAL A 182 3.30 -12.76 -7.98
C VAL A 182 3.71 -11.42 -8.59
N ILE A 183 5.00 -11.23 -8.87
CA ILE A 183 5.51 -10.03 -9.51
C ILE A 183 5.70 -10.32 -11.00
N THR A 184 4.92 -9.66 -11.82
CA THR A 184 4.97 -9.77 -13.27
C THR A 184 5.72 -8.57 -13.81
N PHE A 185 6.86 -8.77 -14.47
CA PHE A 185 7.69 -7.68 -14.98
C PHE A 185 8.50 -8.10 -16.18
N GLY A 186 9.07 -7.11 -16.84
CA GLY A 186 10.01 -7.32 -17.94
C GLY A 186 10.65 -6.05 -18.42
N GLY A 187 11.61 -6.21 -19.31
CA GLY A 187 12.32 -5.13 -19.99
C GLY A 187 12.59 -5.48 -21.46
N GLN A 188 13.01 -4.50 -22.23
CA GLN A 188 13.40 -4.69 -23.62
C GLN A 188 14.80 -5.31 -23.67
N LEU A 189 14.87 -6.62 -23.95
CA LEU A 189 16.12 -7.37 -24.05
C LEU A 189 16.48 -7.62 -25.51
N ALA A 190 17.78 -7.66 -25.82
CA ALA A 190 18.29 -7.98 -27.15
C ALA A 190 17.89 -9.41 -27.59
N ASN A 191 17.84 -10.34 -26.64
CA ASN A 191 17.33 -11.70 -26.84
C ASN A 191 16.85 -12.29 -25.52
N SER A 192 15.97 -13.31 -25.59
CA SER A 192 15.40 -13.95 -24.39
C SER A 192 16.37 -14.91 -23.71
N GLN A 193 17.48 -15.29 -24.37
CA GLN A 193 18.51 -16.14 -23.79
C GLN A 193 19.13 -15.51 -22.52
N ARG A 194 19.20 -14.17 -22.44
CA ARG A 194 19.66 -13.46 -21.23
C ARG A 194 18.87 -13.83 -19.98
N ILE A 195 17.56 -14.09 -20.11
CA ILE A 195 16.73 -14.56 -18.98
C ILE A 195 17.17 -15.96 -18.56
N LEU A 196 17.34 -16.87 -19.53
CA LEU A 196 17.78 -18.25 -19.24
C LEU A 196 19.19 -18.30 -18.62
N ASP A 197 20.12 -17.46 -19.10
CA ASP A 197 21.48 -17.36 -18.58
C ASP A 197 21.54 -16.77 -17.15
N ALA A 198 20.48 -16.09 -16.74
CA ALA A 198 20.33 -15.53 -15.40
C ALA A 198 19.61 -16.47 -14.42
N ALA A 199 19.27 -17.70 -14.84
CA ALA A 199 18.67 -18.68 -13.93
C ALA A 199 19.64 -19.09 -12.82
N GLU A 200 19.15 -19.14 -11.60
CA GLU A 200 19.91 -19.48 -10.39
C GLU A 200 19.08 -20.35 -9.46
N THR A 201 19.79 -21.08 -8.60
CA THR A 201 19.18 -21.84 -7.50
C THR A 201 19.71 -21.31 -6.17
N MET A 202 18.84 -21.24 -5.16
CA MET A 202 19.22 -20.86 -3.80
C MET A 202 18.80 -21.94 -2.80
N GLU A 203 19.67 -22.17 -1.80
CA GLU A 203 19.45 -23.14 -0.70
C GLU A 203 19.11 -24.57 -1.17
N GLY A 204 19.42 -24.92 -2.43
CA GLY A 204 19.10 -26.24 -3.00
C GLY A 204 17.59 -26.53 -3.11
N ARG A 205 16.73 -25.51 -3.02
CA ARG A 205 15.28 -25.66 -2.95
C ARG A 205 14.51 -24.65 -3.79
N PHE A 206 15.05 -23.47 -3.98
CA PHE A 206 14.43 -22.37 -4.73
C PHE A 206 15.11 -22.21 -6.08
N VAL A 207 14.33 -21.93 -7.12
CA VAL A 207 14.85 -21.69 -8.48
C VAL A 207 14.11 -20.54 -9.13
N GLY A 208 14.85 -19.59 -9.69
CA GLY A 208 14.29 -18.41 -10.33
C GLY A 208 15.28 -17.69 -11.22
N ILE A 209 14.90 -16.52 -11.67
CA ILE A 209 15.74 -15.65 -12.49
C ILE A 209 16.30 -14.54 -11.61
N ASN A 210 17.64 -14.39 -11.63
CA ASN A 210 18.30 -13.22 -11.06
C ASN A 210 17.95 -12.01 -11.96
N ALA A 211 16.96 -11.21 -11.52
CA ALA A 211 16.40 -10.15 -12.34
C ALA A 211 17.41 -9.06 -12.73
N PRO A 212 18.27 -8.55 -11.84
CA PRO A 212 19.36 -7.65 -12.22
C PRO A 212 20.28 -8.22 -13.31
N ARG A 213 20.69 -9.49 -13.16
CA ARG A 213 21.60 -10.15 -14.12
C ARG A 213 20.94 -10.40 -15.48
N SER A 214 19.62 -10.61 -15.52
CA SER A 214 18.89 -10.80 -16.76
C SER A 214 18.84 -9.54 -17.63
N GLY A 215 19.05 -8.34 -17.03
CA GLY A 215 18.89 -7.05 -17.67
C GLY A 215 17.44 -6.57 -17.80
N ALA A 216 16.48 -7.25 -17.16
CA ALA A 216 15.07 -6.88 -17.23
C ALA A 216 14.78 -5.47 -16.67
N TYR A 217 15.67 -4.92 -15.84
CA TYR A 217 15.56 -3.57 -15.26
C TYR A 217 16.21 -2.47 -16.12
N GLU A 218 16.94 -2.81 -17.21
CA GLU A 218 17.78 -1.85 -17.92
C GLU A 218 16.98 -0.89 -18.82
N SER A 219 16.04 -1.38 -19.62
CA SER A 219 15.31 -0.57 -20.61
C SER A 219 13.88 -1.01 -20.76
N GLY A 220 12.96 -0.06 -20.89
CA GLY A 220 11.54 -0.33 -21.11
C GLY A 220 10.90 -1.14 -19.99
N PHE A 221 11.42 -1.04 -18.75
CA PHE A 221 10.93 -1.78 -17.59
C PHE A 221 9.47 -1.48 -17.33
N GLN A 222 8.69 -2.55 -17.19
CA GLN A 222 7.31 -2.52 -16.75
C GLN A 222 7.10 -3.59 -15.68
N VAL A 223 6.27 -3.29 -14.67
CA VAL A 223 6.01 -4.18 -13.54
C VAL A 223 4.56 -4.11 -13.08
N ARG A 224 4.03 -5.22 -12.60
CA ARG A 224 2.76 -5.31 -11.90
C ARG A 224 2.88 -6.31 -10.75
N HIS A 225 2.51 -5.88 -9.56
CA HIS A 225 2.41 -6.72 -8.37
C HIS A 225 0.99 -7.28 -8.26
N MET A 226 0.86 -8.60 -8.07
CA MET A 226 -0.42 -9.30 -7.90
C MET A 226 -0.44 -9.96 -6.52
N GLY A 227 -1.19 -9.39 -5.57
CA GLY A 227 -1.29 -9.87 -4.19
C GLY A 227 -2.19 -11.09 -4.04
N PHE A 228 -1.92 -11.89 -3.01
CA PHE A 228 -2.80 -12.99 -2.64
C PHE A 228 -4.08 -12.46 -2.00
N GLY A 229 -5.23 -12.96 -2.45
CA GLY A 229 -6.54 -12.53 -1.95
C GLY A 229 -6.99 -11.15 -2.44
N VAL A 230 -6.23 -10.50 -3.34
CA VAL A 230 -6.62 -9.21 -3.93
C VAL A 230 -7.56 -9.45 -5.10
N ASP A 231 -8.74 -8.83 -5.04
CA ASP A 231 -9.73 -8.80 -6.12
C ASP A 231 -10.13 -7.33 -6.35
N GLU A 232 -9.66 -6.76 -7.46
CA GLU A 232 -9.92 -5.36 -7.83
C GLU A 232 -11.42 -5.06 -8.01
N GLN A 233 -12.26 -6.07 -8.33
CA GLN A 233 -13.71 -5.91 -8.56
C GLN A 233 -14.50 -5.59 -7.28
N VAL A 234 -13.92 -5.89 -6.12
CA VAL A 234 -14.58 -5.68 -4.82
C VAL A 234 -13.92 -4.58 -3.98
N GLN A 235 -12.95 -3.86 -4.56
CA GLN A 235 -12.27 -2.74 -3.93
C GLN A 235 -12.97 -1.40 -4.15
N VAL A 236 -12.59 -0.42 -3.35
CA VAL A 236 -13.13 0.96 -3.37
C VAL A 236 -13.13 1.59 -4.77
N PRO A 237 -12.02 1.55 -5.58
CA PRO A 237 -12.04 2.17 -6.90
C PRO A 237 -13.13 1.62 -7.83
N GLN A 238 -13.35 0.30 -7.81
CA GLN A 238 -14.42 -0.31 -8.62
C GLN A 238 -15.81 0.04 -8.10
N LYS A 239 -16.01 0.01 -6.76
CA LYS A 239 -17.30 0.36 -6.16
C LYS A 239 -17.71 1.80 -6.45
N LEU A 240 -16.74 2.72 -6.41
CA LEU A 240 -16.96 4.12 -6.76
C LEU A 240 -17.22 4.30 -8.26
N HIS A 241 -16.47 3.60 -9.12
CA HIS A 241 -16.75 3.60 -10.57
C HIS A 241 -18.18 3.17 -10.87
N ASP A 242 -18.64 2.08 -10.26
CA ASP A 242 -20.01 1.56 -10.43
C ASP A 242 -21.09 2.56 -9.96
N ALA A 243 -20.73 3.44 -9.00
CA ALA A 243 -21.56 4.55 -8.52
C ALA A 243 -21.37 5.86 -9.31
N GLY A 244 -20.53 5.87 -10.35
CA GLY A 244 -20.25 7.05 -11.16
C GLY A 244 -19.38 8.12 -10.48
N ILE A 245 -18.61 7.72 -9.46
CA ILE A 245 -17.70 8.62 -8.71
C ILE A 245 -16.27 8.47 -9.25
N PRO A 246 -15.63 9.56 -9.72
CA PRO A 246 -14.25 9.54 -10.15
C PRO A 246 -13.29 9.19 -9.00
N THR A 247 -12.29 8.35 -9.29
CA THR A 247 -11.22 8.00 -8.35
C THR A 247 -9.87 8.47 -8.89
N VAL A 248 -9.08 9.12 -8.01
CA VAL A 248 -7.71 9.54 -8.29
C VAL A 248 -6.77 8.92 -7.27
N LEU A 249 -5.74 8.23 -7.73
CA LEU A 249 -4.68 7.68 -6.89
C LEU A 249 -3.37 8.43 -7.16
N VAL A 250 -2.66 8.83 -6.10
CA VAL A 250 -1.44 9.64 -6.21
C VAL A 250 -0.31 9.06 -5.38
N GLY A 251 0.87 8.89 -5.99
CA GLY A 251 2.06 8.31 -5.36
C GLY A 251 2.03 6.79 -5.34
N LYS A 252 2.67 6.18 -4.35
CA LYS A 252 2.86 4.72 -4.20
C LYS A 252 1.55 3.92 -4.27
N VAL A 253 0.45 4.44 -3.73
CA VAL A 253 -0.87 3.79 -3.82
C VAL A 253 -1.33 3.60 -5.26
N ALA A 254 -0.98 4.51 -6.17
CA ALA A 254 -1.33 4.42 -7.59
C ALA A 254 -0.57 3.30 -8.32
N ASP A 255 0.59 2.89 -7.82
CA ASP A 255 1.36 1.76 -8.33
C ASP A 255 0.84 0.41 -7.78
N ILE A 256 0.34 0.42 -6.55
CA ILE A 256 -0.08 -0.79 -5.83
C ILE A 256 -1.50 -1.20 -6.17
N VAL A 257 -2.44 -0.24 -6.22
CA VAL A 257 -3.88 -0.52 -6.32
C VAL A 257 -4.39 -0.32 -7.74
N GLY A 258 -5.16 -1.28 -8.25
CA GLY A 258 -5.80 -1.19 -9.56
C GLY A 258 -6.85 -0.08 -9.62
N ASN A 259 -6.74 0.81 -10.63
CA ASN A 259 -7.70 1.89 -10.87
C ASN A 259 -7.93 2.07 -12.37
N PRO A 260 -8.44 1.04 -13.07
CA PRO A 260 -8.53 1.06 -14.53
C PRO A 260 -9.51 2.09 -15.10
N HIS A 261 -10.42 2.60 -14.27
CA HIS A 261 -11.46 3.55 -14.66
C HIS A 261 -11.23 4.97 -14.12
N GLY A 262 -10.16 5.18 -13.36
CA GLY A 262 -9.80 6.46 -12.76
C GLY A 262 -8.48 7.03 -13.26
N ARG A 263 -7.97 8.02 -12.55
CA ARG A 263 -6.64 8.61 -12.81
C ARG A 263 -5.62 8.09 -11.79
N SER A 264 -4.41 7.77 -12.25
CA SER A 264 -3.33 7.24 -11.42
C SER A 264 -2.02 7.96 -11.72
N TRP A 265 -1.44 8.60 -10.69
CA TRP A 265 -0.17 9.30 -10.72
C TRP A 265 0.91 8.45 -10.02
N GLN A 266 1.49 7.49 -10.74
CA GLN A 266 2.39 6.47 -10.18
C GLN A 266 3.84 6.95 -9.98
N ASN A 267 4.31 7.88 -10.82
CA ASN A 267 5.73 8.25 -10.87
C ASN A 267 6.21 9.24 -9.79
N PRO A 268 5.37 10.13 -9.22
CA PRO A 268 5.83 11.09 -8.22
C PRO A 268 6.27 10.40 -6.92
N VAL A 269 7.46 10.79 -6.43
CA VAL A 269 8.03 10.35 -5.14
C VAL A 269 8.22 11.54 -4.21
N ASP A 270 8.59 12.70 -4.75
CA ASP A 270 8.76 13.94 -3.99
C ASP A 270 7.46 14.37 -3.31
N SER A 271 7.50 14.53 -2.00
CA SER A 271 6.32 14.81 -1.17
C SER A 271 5.64 16.13 -1.53
N GLN A 272 6.40 17.16 -1.94
CA GLN A 272 5.82 18.43 -2.35
C GLN A 272 5.07 18.27 -3.68
N GLN A 273 5.66 17.57 -4.64
CA GLN A 273 5.01 17.28 -5.93
C GLN A 273 3.73 16.46 -5.73
N ILE A 274 3.76 15.44 -4.87
CA ILE A 274 2.58 14.60 -4.54
C ILE A 274 1.46 15.47 -3.95
N MET A 275 1.78 16.33 -2.99
CA MET A 275 0.79 17.22 -2.38
C MET A 275 0.24 18.27 -3.35
N ASP A 276 1.07 18.80 -4.26
CA ASP A 276 0.62 19.75 -5.28
C ASP A 276 -0.31 19.07 -6.30
N ILE A 277 -0.01 17.82 -6.72
CA ILE A 277 -0.92 17.02 -7.56
C ILE A 277 -2.23 16.78 -6.83
N THR A 278 -2.19 16.36 -5.58
CA THR A 278 -3.39 16.12 -4.75
C THR A 278 -4.27 17.35 -4.67
N LEU A 279 -3.70 18.50 -4.40
CA LEU A 279 -4.44 19.77 -4.33
C LEU A 279 -5.01 20.21 -5.69
N ASN A 280 -4.28 19.99 -6.78
CA ASN A 280 -4.73 20.27 -8.13
C ASN A 280 -5.92 19.38 -8.51
N GLU A 281 -5.83 18.05 -8.26
CA GLU A 281 -6.93 17.12 -8.51
C GLU A 281 -8.16 17.43 -7.62
N PHE A 282 -7.94 17.82 -6.37
CA PHE A 282 -8.98 18.23 -5.46
C PHE A 282 -9.73 19.49 -5.96
N ASN A 283 -9.02 20.47 -6.51
CA ASN A 283 -9.61 21.71 -7.01
C ASN A 283 -10.23 21.56 -8.41
N ALA A 284 -9.82 20.55 -9.19
CA ALA A 284 -10.32 20.34 -10.54
C ALA A 284 -11.72 19.71 -10.57
N GLU A 285 -12.12 18.99 -9.53
CA GLU A 285 -13.35 18.21 -9.50
C GLU A 285 -14.29 18.70 -8.38
N SER A 286 -15.57 18.66 -8.65
CA SER A 286 -16.60 18.99 -7.65
C SER A 286 -17.06 17.77 -6.84
N THR A 287 -16.83 16.57 -7.36
CA THR A 287 -17.11 15.30 -6.71
C THR A 287 -16.02 14.32 -7.11
N VAL A 288 -15.22 13.83 -6.14
CA VAL A 288 -14.10 12.93 -6.41
C VAL A 288 -13.66 12.25 -5.12
N PHE A 289 -13.19 11.02 -5.26
CA PHE A 289 -12.37 10.34 -4.26
C PHE A 289 -10.89 10.44 -4.64
N ILE A 290 -10.05 10.89 -3.72
CA ILE A 290 -8.60 10.97 -3.90
C ILE A 290 -7.93 10.17 -2.79
N CYS A 291 -7.07 9.21 -3.16
CA CYS A 291 -6.18 8.54 -2.22
C CYS A 291 -4.73 8.88 -2.57
N THR A 292 -4.04 9.49 -1.63
CA THR A 292 -2.66 9.98 -1.79
C THR A 292 -1.74 9.28 -0.80
N ASN A 293 -0.57 8.86 -1.24
CA ASN A 293 0.48 8.30 -0.39
C ASN A 293 1.74 9.18 -0.41
N ILE A 294 2.27 9.48 0.77
CA ILE A 294 3.53 10.22 0.98
C ILE A 294 4.64 9.22 1.27
N GLN A 295 5.40 8.84 0.24
CA GLN A 295 6.40 7.77 0.31
C GLN A 295 7.71 8.17 0.99
N GLU A 296 8.10 9.45 1.00
CA GLU A 296 9.41 9.85 1.54
C GLU A 296 9.55 9.66 3.06
N THR A 297 8.45 9.55 3.80
CA THR A 297 8.45 9.19 5.22
C THR A 297 8.94 7.76 5.42
N ASP A 298 8.47 6.82 4.61
CA ASP A 298 8.94 5.44 4.62
C ASP A 298 10.43 5.32 4.23
N LEU A 299 10.87 6.08 3.21
CA LEU A 299 12.28 6.13 2.84
C LEU A 299 13.17 6.67 3.97
N ALA A 300 12.68 7.61 4.77
CA ALA A 300 13.39 8.11 5.94
C ALA A 300 13.43 7.07 7.07
N GLY A 301 12.35 6.32 7.27
CA GLY A 301 12.29 5.19 8.20
C GLY A 301 13.30 4.10 7.84
N HIS A 302 13.36 3.68 6.58
CA HIS A 302 14.35 2.71 6.08
C HIS A 302 15.80 3.20 6.21
N ALA A 303 16.02 4.51 6.15
CA ALA A 303 17.34 5.12 6.38
C ALA A 303 17.67 5.30 7.86
N GLU A 304 16.76 4.97 8.79
CA GLU A 304 16.88 5.22 10.23
C GLU A 304 17.21 6.71 10.52
N ASP A 305 16.65 7.64 9.71
CA ASP A 305 16.93 9.06 9.72
C ASP A 305 15.75 9.86 10.31
N VAL A 306 15.78 10.04 11.63
CA VAL A 306 14.74 10.78 12.39
C VAL A 306 14.60 12.23 11.91
N ALA A 307 15.72 12.89 11.59
CA ALA A 307 15.72 14.29 11.17
C ALA A 307 15.03 14.45 9.81
N ARG A 308 15.39 13.62 8.84
CA ARG A 308 14.73 13.57 7.51
C ARG A 308 13.26 13.22 7.62
N TYR A 309 12.91 12.27 8.49
CA TYR A 309 11.51 11.91 8.72
C TYR A 309 10.71 13.12 9.21
N ALA A 310 11.23 13.83 10.21
CA ALA A 310 10.62 15.03 10.76
C ALA A 310 10.46 16.16 9.71
N GLU A 311 11.46 16.38 8.85
CA GLU A 311 11.38 17.34 7.73
C GLU A 311 10.23 16.98 6.77
N ARG A 312 10.06 15.71 6.43
CA ARG A 312 8.94 15.26 5.58
C ARG A 312 7.61 15.46 6.27
N LEU A 313 7.49 15.16 7.57
CA LEU A 313 6.28 15.43 8.35
C LEU A 313 5.92 16.93 8.39
N GLN A 314 6.91 17.83 8.55
CA GLN A 314 6.68 19.28 8.52
C GLN A 314 6.16 19.74 7.15
N LEU A 315 6.71 19.20 6.07
CA LEU A 315 6.26 19.49 4.71
C LEU A 315 4.81 19.02 4.51
N VAL A 316 4.48 17.80 4.95
CA VAL A 316 3.11 17.26 4.88
C VAL A 316 2.16 18.11 5.71
N ASP A 317 2.52 18.48 6.94
CA ASP A 317 1.70 19.30 7.84
C ASP A 317 1.36 20.66 7.24
N LEU A 318 2.36 21.31 6.61
CA LEU A 318 2.15 22.60 5.90
C LEU A 318 1.18 22.44 4.73
N ASN A 319 1.33 21.39 3.93
CA ASN A 319 0.45 21.15 2.77
C ASN A 319 -0.96 20.67 3.18
N LEU A 320 -1.09 19.94 4.29
CA LEU A 320 -2.38 19.65 4.91
C LEU A 320 -3.12 20.95 5.27
N SER A 321 -2.44 21.95 5.82
CA SER A 321 -3.06 23.26 6.09
C SER A 321 -3.63 23.92 4.82
N ARG A 322 -2.91 23.81 3.69
CA ARG A 322 -3.40 24.31 2.38
C ARG A 322 -4.65 23.54 1.92
N LEU A 323 -4.64 22.21 2.07
CA LEU A 323 -5.80 21.37 1.72
C LEU A 323 -7.02 21.70 2.59
N LEU A 324 -6.85 21.81 3.92
CA LEU A 324 -7.93 22.18 4.83
C LEU A 324 -8.53 23.55 4.50
N THR A 325 -7.72 24.50 4.01
CA THR A 325 -8.19 25.83 3.59
C THR A 325 -9.03 25.76 2.31
N ALA A 326 -8.76 24.81 1.42
CA ALA A 326 -9.49 24.62 0.17
C ALA A 326 -10.78 23.79 0.33
N MET A 327 -10.94 23.10 1.47
CA MET A 327 -12.10 22.23 1.73
C MET A 327 -13.36 23.03 2.01
N GLU A 328 -14.48 22.56 1.47
CA GLU A 328 -15.84 23.05 1.70
C GLU A 328 -16.57 22.18 2.77
N PRO A 329 -17.72 22.62 3.31
CA PRO A 329 -18.41 21.90 4.40
C PRO A 329 -18.76 20.43 4.12
N ASN A 330 -18.98 20.07 2.84
CA ASN A 330 -19.32 18.71 2.44
C ASN A 330 -18.11 17.83 2.11
N ASP A 331 -16.90 18.38 2.20
CA ASP A 331 -15.68 17.63 1.92
C ASP A 331 -15.18 16.92 3.18
N CYS A 332 -14.67 15.71 3.01
CA CYS A 332 -14.12 14.91 4.10
C CYS A 332 -12.64 14.58 3.82
N LEU A 333 -11.82 14.62 4.86
CA LEU A 333 -10.42 14.18 4.85
C LEU A 333 -10.22 13.13 5.93
N VAL A 334 -9.51 12.06 5.57
CA VAL A 334 -8.91 11.14 6.53
C VAL A 334 -7.39 11.15 6.35
N VAL A 335 -6.65 11.42 7.42
CA VAL A 335 -5.20 11.24 7.47
C VAL A 335 -4.91 9.96 8.25
N MET A 336 -4.14 9.05 7.63
CA MET A 336 -3.79 7.77 8.22
C MET A 336 -2.40 7.30 7.79
N ALA A 337 -2.02 6.10 8.18
CA ALA A 337 -0.87 5.38 7.64
C ALA A 337 -1.26 3.96 7.22
N ASP A 338 -0.36 3.25 6.58
CA ASP A 338 -0.52 1.87 6.11
C ASP A 338 0.19 0.85 7.02
N HIS A 339 1.24 1.26 7.74
CA HIS A 339 2.01 0.51 8.75
C HIS A 339 2.89 1.47 9.54
N GLY A 340 3.86 0.96 10.34
CA GLY A 340 4.92 1.72 10.97
C GLY A 340 6.29 1.47 10.31
N ASN A 341 7.25 2.35 10.57
CA ASN A 341 8.67 2.14 10.28
C ASN A 341 9.49 3.01 11.24
N ASP A 342 9.64 2.52 12.47
CA ASP A 342 10.27 3.26 13.57
C ASP A 342 11.78 3.41 13.34
N PRO A 343 12.27 4.63 13.08
CA PRO A 343 13.68 4.85 12.75
C PRO A 343 14.64 4.63 13.91
N THR A 344 14.12 4.34 15.12
CA THR A 344 14.93 4.18 16.34
C THR A 344 14.92 2.77 16.91
N ILE A 345 14.13 1.85 16.31
CA ILE A 345 13.93 0.50 16.84
C ILE A 345 15.15 -0.43 16.70
N GLY A 346 16.15 -0.03 15.89
CA GLY A 346 17.39 -0.77 15.68
C GLY A 346 17.38 -1.73 14.48
N HIS A 347 16.44 -1.56 13.56
CA HIS A 347 16.41 -2.20 12.23
C HIS A 347 15.68 -1.31 11.23
N SER A 348 16.04 -1.41 9.97
CA SER A 348 15.50 -0.60 8.87
C SER A 348 14.23 -1.18 8.22
N HIS A 349 13.58 -2.14 8.85
CA HIS A 349 12.37 -2.77 8.31
C HIS A 349 11.11 -2.11 8.83
N HIS A 350 10.01 -2.23 8.07
CA HIS A 350 8.68 -1.82 8.53
C HIS A 350 8.35 -2.45 9.90
N THR A 351 7.61 -1.71 10.71
CA THR A 351 7.17 -2.14 12.03
C THR A 351 5.66 -2.38 12.09
N ARG A 352 5.25 -3.39 12.86
CA ARG A 352 3.85 -3.75 13.06
C ARG A 352 3.24 -2.86 14.14
N GLU A 353 2.66 -1.75 13.73
CA GLU A 353 2.07 -0.75 14.61
C GLU A 353 0.59 -0.52 14.29
N VAL A 354 -0.16 -0.06 15.28
CA VAL A 354 -1.42 0.64 15.01
C VAL A 354 -1.13 1.95 14.30
N VAL A 355 -2.04 2.37 13.43
CA VAL A 355 -1.87 3.62 12.68
C VAL A 355 -2.93 4.64 13.08
N PRO A 356 -2.64 5.96 12.97
CA PRO A 356 -3.63 6.99 13.27
C PRO A 356 -4.76 6.99 12.24
N VAL A 357 -5.97 7.35 12.66
CA VAL A 357 -7.13 7.66 11.81
C VAL A 357 -7.64 9.02 12.26
N LEU A 358 -7.25 10.08 11.57
CA LEU A 358 -7.59 11.46 11.89
C LEU A 358 -8.58 11.96 10.86
N VAL A 359 -9.75 12.42 11.29
CA VAL A 359 -10.84 12.81 10.38
C VAL A 359 -11.11 14.29 10.47
N TYR A 360 -11.30 14.93 9.32
CA TYR A 360 -11.70 16.32 9.24
C TYR A 360 -12.83 16.53 8.23
N GLN A 361 -13.82 17.22 8.68
CA GLN A 361 -14.87 17.88 7.88
C GLN A 361 -15.28 19.14 8.63
N GLN A 362 -15.62 20.21 7.93
CA GLN A 362 -16.05 21.43 8.60
C GLN A 362 -17.32 21.18 9.42
N GLY A 363 -17.30 21.60 10.69
CA GLY A 363 -18.45 21.49 11.58
C GLY A 363 -18.62 20.11 12.23
N LEU A 364 -17.67 19.19 12.13
CA LEU A 364 -17.71 17.94 12.91
C LEU A 364 -17.64 18.23 14.42
N GLU A 365 -18.47 17.53 15.18
CA GLU A 365 -18.35 17.46 16.64
C GLU A 365 -17.17 16.58 17.02
N PRO A 366 -16.42 16.92 18.10
CA PRO A 366 -15.34 16.08 18.60
C PRO A 366 -15.83 14.66 18.88
N ALA A 367 -15.07 13.66 18.38
CA ALA A 367 -15.42 12.26 18.58
C ALA A 367 -14.20 11.36 18.66
N GLN A 368 -14.32 10.28 19.40
CA GLN A 368 -13.34 9.19 19.45
C GLN A 368 -13.89 7.98 18.68
N LEU A 369 -13.24 7.59 17.60
CA LEU A 369 -13.64 6.46 16.76
C LEU A 369 -13.20 5.10 17.36
N GLY A 370 -12.40 5.13 18.44
CA GLY A 370 -11.85 3.94 19.07
C GLY A 370 -10.76 3.26 18.26
N ILE A 371 -10.59 1.96 18.50
CA ILE A 371 -9.66 1.11 17.76
C ILE A 371 -10.43 0.43 16.63
N ARG A 372 -10.06 0.72 15.39
CA ARG A 372 -10.60 0.08 14.19
C ARG A 372 -9.87 -1.26 13.97
N ALA A 373 -10.62 -2.32 13.69
CA ALA A 373 -10.07 -3.67 13.58
C ALA A 373 -9.34 -3.92 12.25
N THR A 374 -9.42 -2.98 11.30
CA THR A 374 -8.82 -3.09 9.96
C THR A 374 -8.69 -1.70 9.34
N LEU A 375 -7.67 -1.53 8.50
CA LEU A 375 -7.52 -0.32 7.66
C LEU A 375 -8.69 -0.16 6.67
N SER A 376 -9.37 -1.24 6.33
CA SER A 376 -10.50 -1.26 5.39
C SER A 376 -11.72 -0.47 5.88
N ASP A 377 -11.80 -0.16 7.17
CA ASP A 377 -12.88 0.66 7.72
C ASP A 377 -12.90 2.05 7.09
N VAL A 378 -11.73 2.58 6.68
CA VAL A 378 -11.62 3.83 5.94
C VAL A 378 -12.21 3.69 4.55
N GLY A 379 -11.86 2.64 3.81
CA GLY A 379 -12.43 2.37 2.48
C GLY A 379 -13.95 2.15 2.50
N ALA A 380 -14.45 1.44 3.53
CA ALA A 380 -15.89 1.27 3.73
C ALA A 380 -16.59 2.60 4.01
N THR A 381 -15.93 3.50 4.76
CA THR A 381 -16.46 4.85 5.04
C THR A 381 -16.49 5.71 3.77
N VAL A 382 -15.47 5.62 2.92
CA VAL A 382 -15.46 6.30 1.60
C VAL A 382 -16.63 5.83 0.74
N CYS A 383 -16.86 4.52 0.64
CA CYS A 383 -17.98 3.99 -0.15
C CYS A 383 -19.34 4.47 0.39
N GLU A 384 -19.56 4.40 1.70
CA GLU A 384 -20.80 4.88 2.32
C GLU A 384 -21.00 6.38 2.13
N PHE A 385 -19.94 7.19 2.25
CA PHE A 385 -19.98 8.64 2.05
C PHE A 385 -20.53 9.03 0.66
N PHE A 386 -20.17 8.29 -0.37
CA PHE A 386 -20.66 8.48 -1.73
C PHE A 386 -21.93 7.69 -2.07
N GLY A 387 -22.49 6.94 -1.12
CA GLY A 387 -23.64 6.07 -1.38
C GLY A 387 -23.34 4.89 -2.30
N ALA A 388 -22.07 4.50 -2.44
CA ALA A 388 -21.64 3.36 -3.22
C ALA A 388 -21.81 2.04 -2.44
N ALA A 389 -21.78 0.91 -3.14
CA ALA A 389 -21.77 -0.40 -2.51
C ALA A 389 -20.52 -0.59 -1.65
N ALA A 390 -20.66 -1.29 -0.52
CA ALA A 390 -19.53 -1.57 0.36
C ALA A 390 -18.43 -2.40 -0.35
N PRO A 391 -17.15 -2.17 -0.01
CA PRO A 391 -16.06 -3.00 -0.49
C PRO A 391 -16.08 -4.38 0.18
N GLN A 392 -15.14 -5.26 -0.16
CA GLN A 392 -15.07 -6.63 0.38
C GLN A 392 -14.93 -6.66 1.91
N ASN A 393 -14.23 -5.69 2.49
CA ASN A 393 -13.86 -5.64 3.90
C ASN A 393 -14.11 -4.26 4.48
N GLY A 394 -14.18 -4.18 5.80
CA GLY A 394 -14.33 -2.95 6.56
C GLY A 394 -15.73 -2.69 7.06
N CYS A 395 -15.79 -1.91 8.12
CA CYS A 395 -17.02 -1.41 8.74
C CYS A 395 -16.93 0.12 8.79
N SER A 396 -17.83 0.79 8.07
CA SER A 396 -17.85 2.26 8.02
C SER A 396 -18.05 2.88 9.38
N PHE A 397 -17.39 3.98 9.63
CA PHE A 397 -17.59 4.84 10.80
C PHE A 397 -18.30 6.16 10.46
N LEU A 398 -18.89 6.29 9.26
CA LEU A 398 -19.56 7.52 8.83
C LEU A 398 -20.67 7.95 9.81
N SER A 399 -21.41 7.00 10.37
CA SER A 399 -22.47 7.27 11.37
C SER A 399 -21.96 7.84 12.70
N ALA A 400 -20.66 7.73 12.98
CA ALA A 400 -20.03 8.34 14.15
C ALA A 400 -19.59 9.79 13.88
N LEU A 401 -19.61 10.24 12.62
CA LEU A 401 -19.28 11.60 12.22
C LEU A 401 -20.54 12.46 12.29
N ARG A 402 -20.66 13.28 13.34
CA ARG A 402 -21.81 14.14 13.54
C ARG A 402 -21.45 15.59 13.23
N LEU A 403 -22.29 16.27 12.48
CA LEU A 403 -22.15 17.70 12.23
C LEU A 403 -22.84 18.50 13.35
N THR A 404 -22.25 19.61 13.77
CA THR A 404 -22.86 20.58 14.68
C THR A 404 -24.19 21.06 14.12
N GLY A 405 -25.30 20.72 14.79
CA GLY A 405 -26.64 21.08 14.36
C GLY A 405 -27.51 19.95 13.84
N ASP A 406 -26.97 18.75 13.65
CA ASP A 406 -27.76 17.54 13.42
C ASP A 406 -28.47 17.15 14.73
N THR A 407 -29.75 17.53 14.86
CA THR A 407 -30.62 17.00 15.93
C THR A 407 -31.02 15.56 15.63
N LEU A 408 -30.87 14.67 16.62
CA LEU A 408 -31.33 13.26 16.63
C LEU A 408 -32.82 13.16 16.27
#